data_6d9dc31ab1f1e99ca5f29f9ab549f1d3
#
_entry.id   6d9dc31ab1f1e99ca5f29f9ab549f1d3
#
_cell.length_a   1.000
_cell.length_b   1.000
_cell.length_c   1.000
_cell.angle_alpha   90.00
_cell.angle_beta   90.00
_cell.angle_gamma   90.00
#
_symmetry.space_group_name_H-M   'P 1'
#
loop_
_entity.id
_entity.type
_entity.pdbx_description
1 polymer ?
#
loop_
_entity_poly.entity_id
_entity_poly.type
_entity_poly.pdbx_seq_one_letter_code
_entity_poly.pdbx_strand_id
1 'polypeptide(L)'
;MSIQKGLPPIYNADSEVLILGSFPSEKSRKLGSYYSNKSNSFWNIICDFYKESLPTNNSDNSEKEAILLKHHIAVWDMVESCEIAGSSDKNIKDAEYHKAIEIQALLKQSKIKKIIINGRTQEENYKKYFGEIAMPSVAVLSTSSANNGRKIQREQEWRKELP
;
A
#
# COMPACT_ATOMS: atom_id res chain seq x y z
N MET A 1 -18.51 16.99 5.60
CA MET A 1 -17.50 15.95 5.93
C MET A 1 -16.16 16.60 6.21
N SER A 2 -15.43 16.08 7.19
CA SER A 2 -14.09 16.57 7.49
C SER A 2 -13.06 15.92 6.56
N ILE A 3 -11.95 16.64 6.33
CA ILE A 3 -10.81 16.12 5.58
C ILE A 3 -10.11 15.07 6.42
N GLN A 4 -9.86 13.91 5.83
CA GLN A 4 -9.10 12.82 6.44
C GLN A 4 -7.70 12.79 5.86
N LYS A 5 -6.72 12.50 6.71
CA LYS A 5 -5.32 12.36 6.30
C LYS A 5 -4.91 10.90 6.24
N GLY A 6 -4.02 10.59 5.29
CA GLY A 6 -3.40 9.27 5.19
C GLY A 6 -2.34 9.04 6.27
N LEU A 7 -1.65 7.92 6.14
CA LEU A 7 -0.62 7.48 7.07
C LEU A 7 0.79 7.82 6.56
N PRO A 8 1.78 7.95 7.45
CA PRO A 8 3.16 8.13 7.03
C PRO A 8 3.68 6.87 6.32
N PRO A 9 4.68 6.99 5.44
CA PRO A 9 5.23 5.82 4.76
C PRO A 9 6.02 4.93 5.71
N ILE A 10 6.07 3.64 5.39
CA ILE A 10 6.95 2.67 6.03
C ILE A 10 8.07 2.36 5.06
N TYR A 11 9.32 2.63 5.41
CA TYR A 11 10.49 2.31 4.59
C TYR A 11 11.78 2.46 5.41
N ASN A 12 12.85 1.91 4.89
CA ASN A 12 14.20 2.20 5.37
C ASN A 12 15.18 2.21 4.19
N ALA A 13 16.46 2.40 4.48
CA ALA A 13 17.48 2.47 3.45
C ALA A 13 17.64 1.18 2.65
N ASP A 14 17.20 0.04 3.17
CA ASP A 14 17.31 -1.26 2.53
C ASP A 14 16.05 -1.70 1.79
N SER A 15 15.00 -0.90 1.81
CA SER A 15 13.76 -1.21 1.07
C SER A 15 14.06 -1.36 -0.42
N GLU A 16 13.51 -2.40 -1.06
CA GLU A 16 13.77 -2.73 -2.47
C GLU A 16 12.53 -2.58 -3.36
N VAL A 17 11.35 -2.64 -2.78
CA VAL A 17 10.08 -2.36 -3.50
C VAL A 17 9.23 -1.40 -2.68
N LEU A 18 8.45 -0.58 -3.39
CA LEU A 18 7.44 0.29 -2.78
C LEU A 18 6.06 -0.16 -3.23
N ILE A 19 5.22 -0.53 -2.27
CA ILE A 19 3.81 -0.84 -2.54
C ILE A 19 3.00 0.43 -2.32
N LEU A 20 2.31 0.90 -3.36
CA LEU A 20 1.44 2.08 -3.30
C LEU A 20 -0.02 1.67 -3.34
N GLY A 21 -0.76 2.03 -2.31
CA GLY A 21 -2.22 1.98 -2.30
C GLY A 21 -2.83 3.32 -2.65
N SER A 22 -4.15 3.41 -2.55
CA SER A 22 -4.87 4.66 -2.79
C SER A 22 -4.97 5.51 -1.52
N PHE A 23 -5.71 5.02 -0.54
CA PHE A 23 -5.93 5.69 0.74
C PHE A 23 -6.28 4.65 1.80
N PRO A 24 -5.85 4.84 3.07
CA PRO A 24 -6.11 3.83 4.10
C PRO A 24 -7.59 3.77 4.50
N SER A 25 -8.06 2.57 4.84
CA SER A 25 -9.42 2.36 5.34
C SER A 25 -9.66 3.15 6.63
N GLU A 26 -10.92 3.30 7.00
CA GLU A 26 -11.29 3.95 8.27
C GLU A 26 -10.61 3.27 9.46
N LYS A 27 -10.62 1.94 9.50
CA LYS A 27 -9.96 1.18 10.56
C LYS A 27 -8.46 1.41 10.58
N SER A 28 -7.81 1.44 9.41
CA SER A 28 -6.39 1.73 9.30
C SER A 28 -6.06 3.13 9.81
N ARG A 29 -6.89 4.12 9.46
CA ARG A 29 -6.68 5.49 9.94
C ARG A 29 -6.82 5.59 11.46
N LYS A 30 -7.82 4.91 12.04
CA LYS A 30 -8.03 4.89 13.50
C LYS A 30 -6.89 4.22 14.24
N LEU A 31 -6.35 3.13 13.70
CA LEU A 31 -5.28 2.36 14.32
C LEU A 31 -3.87 2.86 13.94
N GLY A 32 -3.76 3.73 12.92
CA GLY A 32 -2.47 4.16 12.42
C GLY A 32 -1.67 3.02 11.75
N SER A 33 -2.37 2.04 11.15
CA SER A 33 -1.75 0.81 10.65
C SER A 33 -2.32 0.43 9.29
N TYR A 34 -1.45 0.27 8.29
CA TYR A 34 -1.85 -0.11 6.93
C TYR A 34 -2.58 -1.45 6.90
N TYR A 35 -3.59 -1.53 6.05
CA TYR A 35 -4.31 -2.76 5.75
C TYR A 35 -4.86 -3.47 7.01
N SER A 36 -5.41 -2.70 7.93
CA SER A 36 -5.90 -3.22 9.22
C SER A 36 -7.29 -3.86 9.14
N ASN A 37 -8.03 -3.65 8.05
CA ASN A 37 -9.32 -4.29 7.87
C ASN A 37 -9.12 -5.80 7.65
N LYS A 38 -9.75 -6.62 8.48
CA LYS A 38 -9.60 -8.09 8.42
C LYS A 38 -10.01 -8.70 7.09
N SER A 39 -10.89 -8.05 6.34
CA SER A 39 -11.30 -8.52 5.01
C SER A 39 -10.27 -8.22 3.93
N ASN A 40 -9.28 -7.38 4.21
CA ASN A 40 -8.18 -7.11 3.30
C ASN A 40 -7.13 -8.21 3.42
N SER A 41 -6.71 -8.79 2.30
CA SER A 41 -5.80 -9.93 2.27
C SER A 41 -4.31 -9.57 2.25
N PHE A 42 -3.96 -8.28 2.37
CA PHE A 42 -2.57 -7.84 2.27
C PHE A 42 -1.64 -8.62 3.22
N TRP A 43 -1.96 -8.64 4.50
CA TRP A 43 -1.11 -9.31 5.50
C TRP A 43 -1.08 -10.83 5.31
N ASN A 44 -2.19 -11.43 4.89
CA ASN A 44 -2.21 -12.86 4.57
C ASN A 44 -1.25 -13.18 3.42
N ILE A 45 -1.25 -12.38 2.36
CA ILE A 45 -0.38 -12.57 1.21
C ILE A 45 1.09 -12.42 1.61
N ILE A 46 1.43 -11.35 2.32
CA ILE A 46 2.82 -11.10 2.75
C ILE A 46 3.30 -12.20 3.70
N CYS A 47 2.54 -12.53 4.72
CA CYS A 47 2.96 -13.51 5.72
C CYS A 47 3.03 -14.92 5.14
N ASP A 48 2.10 -15.29 4.27
CA ASP A 48 2.14 -16.60 3.59
C ASP A 48 3.38 -16.72 2.69
N PHE A 49 3.67 -15.66 1.94
CA PHE A 49 4.81 -15.65 1.01
C PHE A 49 6.15 -15.80 1.74
N TYR A 50 6.31 -15.09 2.85
CA TYR A 50 7.56 -15.08 3.59
C TYR A 50 7.59 -16.06 4.78
N LYS A 51 6.54 -16.84 4.97
CA LYS A 51 6.40 -17.80 6.07
C LYS A 51 6.53 -17.14 7.45
N GLU A 52 5.91 -15.97 7.56
CA GLU A 52 5.81 -15.22 8.81
C GLU A 52 4.47 -15.51 9.49
N SER A 53 4.45 -15.45 10.81
CA SER A 53 3.19 -15.53 11.57
C SER A 53 2.43 -14.23 11.44
N LEU A 54 1.10 -14.32 11.26
CA LEU A 54 0.24 -13.14 11.22
C LEU A 54 0.32 -12.40 12.56
N PRO A 55 0.52 -11.08 12.53
CA PRO A 55 0.44 -10.27 13.75
C PRO A 55 -0.95 -10.37 14.37
N THR A 56 -1.03 -10.68 15.66
CA THR A 56 -2.29 -10.91 16.35
C THR A 56 -2.83 -9.64 17.02
N ASN A 57 -1.96 -8.68 17.30
CA ASN A 57 -2.33 -7.44 17.96
C ASN A 57 -2.44 -6.29 16.95
N ASN A 58 -3.69 -5.91 16.61
CA ASN A 58 -3.95 -4.84 15.65
C ASN A 58 -3.59 -3.44 16.17
N SER A 59 -3.37 -3.28 17.47
CA SER A 59 -3.00 -1.99 18.06
C SER A 59 -1.50 -1.74 18.09
N ASP A 60 -0.69 -2.76 17.82
CA ASP A 60 0.77 -2.65 17.78
C ASP A 60 1.28 -2.78 16.35
N ASN A 61 1.71 -1.65 15.80
CA ASN A 61 2.25 -1.58 14.45
C ASN A 61 3.68 -2.08 14.33
N SER A 62 4.40 -2.21 15.44
CA SER A 62 5.82 -2.53 15.43
C SER A 62 6.10 -3.89 14.78
N GLU A 63 5.27 -4.90 15.04
CA GLU A 63 5.41 -6.22 14.41
C GLU A 63 5.20 -6.17 12.91
N LYS A 64 4.17 -5.44 12.47
CA LYS A 64 3.85 -5.28 11.04
C LYS A 64 4.95 -4.55 10.30
N GLU A 65 5.43 -3.44 10.85
CA GLU A 65 6.54 -2.69 10.27
C GLU A 65 7.80 -3.53 10.21
N ALA A 66 8.10 -4.28 11.28
CA ALA A 66 9.27 -5.14 11.34
C ALA A 66 9.25 -6.22 10.25
N ILE A 67 8.09 -6.83 9.98
CA ILE A 67 7.94 -7.80 8.90
C ILE A 67 8.25 -7.17 7.53
N LEU A 68 7.67 -6.01 7.25
CA LEU A 68 7.89 -5.33 5.98
C LEU A 68 9.35 -4.95 5.79
N LEU A 69 9.96 -4.34 6.79
CA LEU A 69 11.35 -3.90 6.70
C LEU A 69 12.34 -5.08 6.63
N LYS A 70 12.07 -6.16 7.35
CA LYS A 70 12.86 -7.40 7.28
C LYS A 70 12.91 -7.94 5.85
N HIS A 71 11.81 -7.83 5.12
CA HIS A 71 11.70 -8.35 3.76
C HIS A 71 11.87 -7.27 2.68
N HIS A 72 12.43 -6.13 3.05
CA HIS A 72 12.80 -5.05 2.14
C HIS A 72 11.60 -4.42 1.40
N ILE A 73 10.46 -4.36 2.06
CA ILE A 73 9.23 -3.82 1.51
C ILE A 73 8.91 -2.47 2.14
N ALA A 74 8.69 -1.46 1.29
CA ALA A 74 8.14 -0.17 1.69
C ALA A 74 6.66 -0.10 1.33
N VAL A 75 5.90 0.65 2.11
CA VAL A 75 4.46 0.85 1.89
C VAL A 75 4.11 2.32 2.05
N TRP A 76 3.29 2.82 1.14
CA TRP A 76 2.67 4.14 1.24
C TRP A 76 1.37 4.16 0.43
N ASP A 77 0.68 5.29 0.44
CA ASP A 77 -0.50 5.53 -0.38
C ASP A 77 -0.27 6.73 -1.30
N MET A 78 -1.01 6.78 -2.40
CA MET A 78 -0.91 7.88 -3.37
C MET A 78 -1.61 9.16 -2.87
N VAL A 79 -2.72 9.01 -2.15
CA VAL A 79 -3.53 10.13 -1.66
C VAL A 79 -3.05 10.59 -0.29
N GLU A 80 -2.72 11.87 -0.18
CA GLU A 80 -2.28 12.48 1.08
C GLU A 80 -3.47 12.75 1.99
N SER A 81 -4.53 13.32 1.44
CA SER A 81 -5.74 13.66 2.17
C SER A 81 -6.95 13.68 1.24
N CYS A 82 -8.12 13.48 1.79
CA CYS A 82 -9.36 13.53 1.04
C CYS A 82 -10.56 13.63 1.96
N GLU A 83 -11.72 13.90 1.38
CA GLU A 83 -12.99 13.67 2.04
C GLU A 83 -13.46 12.25 1.71
N ILE A 84 -13.80 11.48 2.72
CA ILE A 84 -14.25 10.09 2.53
C ILE A 84 -15.22 9.70 3.64
N ALA A 85 -16.31 9.03 3.25
CA ALA A 85 -17.23 8.38 4.17
C ALA A 85 -16.93 6.87 4.17
N GLY A 86 -16.43 6.35 5.30
CA GLY A 86 -16.07 4.95 5.43
C GLY A 86 -14.73 4.60 4.79
N SER A 87 -14.67 3.48 4.07
CA SER A 87 -13.42 2.88 3.60
C SER A 87 -13.35 2.65 2.09
N SER A 88 -14.44 2.82 1.36
CA SER A 88 -14.46 2.53 -0.07
C SER A 88 -13.84 3.65 -0.90
N ASP A 89 -12.94 3.29 -1.82
CA ASP A 89 -12.32 4.24 -2.74
C ASP A 89 -13.36 5.01 -3.59
N LYS A 90 -14.53 4.43 -3.79
CA LYS A 90 -15.63 5.08 -4.50
C LYS A 90 -16.15 6.33 -3.79
N ASN A 91 -15.92 6.41 -2.49
CA ASN A 91 -16.38 7.52 -1.66
C ASN A 91 -15.34 8.62 -1.49
N ILE A 92 -14.16 8.47 -2.11
CA ILE A 92 -13.11 9.48 -2.06
C ILE A 92 -13.55 10.71 -2.86
N LYS A 93 -13.53 11.87 -2.21
CA LYS A 93 -13.83 13.17 -2.80
C LYS A 93 -12.71 14.15 -2.48
N ASP A 94 -12.51 15.10 -3.40
CA ASP A 94 -11.53 16.18 -3.22
C ASP A 94 -10.16 15.66 -2.78
N ALA A 95 -9.67 14.64 -3.49
CA ALA A 95 -8.41 14.00 -3.15
C ALA A 95 -7.22 14.90 -3.47
N GLU A 96 -6.36 15.10 -2.47
CA GLU A 96 -5.04 15.71 -2.64
C GLU A 96 -4.02 14.56 -2.70
N TYR A 97 -3.38 14.43 -3.83
CA TYR A 97 -2.33 13.41 -4.03
C TYR A 97 -1.00 13.92 -3.51
N HIS A 98 -0.17 13.03 -3.03
CA HIS A 98 1.23 13.35 -2.78
C HIS A 98 1.86 13.86 -4.07
N LYS A 99 2.84 14.74 -3.95
CA LYS A 99 3.58 15.22 -5.10
C LYS A 99 4.61 14.19 -5.54
N ALA A 100 4.90 14.12 -6.83
CA ALA A 100 5.91 13.20 -7.36
C ALA A 100 7.25 13.35 -6.64
N ILE A 101 7.64 14.58 -6.27
CA ILE A 101 8.89 14.83 -5.56
C ILE A 101 8.94 14.15 -4.19
N GLU A 102 7.80 13.98 -3.51
CA GLU A 102 7.75 13.29 -2.22
C GLU A 102 8.06 11.80 -2.39
N ILE A 103 7.48 11.17 -3.42
CA ILE A 103 7.80 9.78 -3.76
C ILE A 103 9.26 9.66 -4.18
N GLN A 104 9.75 10.55 -5.04
CA GLN A 104 11.14 10.56 -5.49
C GLN A 104 12.12 10.71 -4.33
N ALA A 105 11.80 11.53 -3.32
CA ALA A 105 12.63 11.69 -2.14
C ALA A 105 12.77 10.37 -1.37
N LEU A 106 11.68 9.63 -1.22
CA LEU A 106 11.69 8.31 -0.59
C LEU A 106 12.54 7.32 -1.41
N LEU A 107 12.37 7.31 -2.73
CA LEU A 107 13.16 6.45 -3.60
C LEU A 107 14.66 6.72 -3.48
N LYS A 108 15.07 7.97 -3.37
CA LYS A 108 16.48 8.35 -3.22
C LYS A 108 17.09 7.90 -1.90
N GLN A 109 16.28 7.72 -0.86
CA GLN A 109 16.72 7.31 0.47
C GLN A 109 16.72 5.79 0.68
N SER A 110 16.50 5.04 -0.39
CA SER A 110 16.33 3.58 -0.31
C SER A 110 16.98 2.90 -1.51
N LYS A 111 16.87 1.58 -1.54
CA LYS A 111 17.31 0.74 -2.68
C LYS A 111 16.13 0.32 -3.54
N ILE A 112 15.02 1.03 -3.47
CA ILE A 112 13.81 0.68 -4.22
C ILE A 112 14.10 0.72 -5.71
N LYS A 113 13.76 -0.38 -6.39
CA LYS A 113 13.98 -0.57 -7.82
C LYS A 113 12.68 -0.84 -8.58
N LYS A 114 11.55 -0.91 -7.87
CA LYS A 114 10.24 -1.18 -8.46
C LYS A 114 9.13 -0.67 -7.58
N ILE A 115 8.07 -0.17 -8.22
CA ILE A 115 6.83 0.24 -7.54
C ILE A 115 5.73 -0.78 -7.89
N ILE A 116 5.07 -1.32 -6.87
CA ILE A 116 3.91 -2.20 -7.01
C ILE A 116 2.67 -1.39 -6.69
N ILE A 117 1.77 -1.24 -7.65
CA ILE A 117 0.51 -0.52 -7.47
C ILE A 117 -0.54 -1.52 -7.01
N ASN A 118 -1.04 -1.34 -5.79
CA ASN A 118 -2.03 -2.23 -5.17
C ASN A 118 -3.43 -1.96 -5.72
N GLY A 119 -3.71 -2.53 -6.88
CA GLY A 119 -4.97 -2.42 -7.58
C GLY A 119 -4.79 -1.96 -9.01
N ARG A 120 -5.26 -2.76 -9.97
CA ARG A 120 -5.19 -2.41 -11.39
C ARG A 120 -5.97 -1.14 -11.72
N THR A 121 -7.06 -0.90 -11.00
CA THR A 121 -7.88 0.30 -11.19
C THR A 121 -7.16 1.58 -10.77
N GLN A 122 -6.07 1.46 -9.99
CA GLN A 122 -5.27 2.60 -9.56
C GLN A 122 -4.14 2.95 -10.52
N GLU A 123 -3.91 2.15 -11.56
CA GLU A 123 -2.82 2.38 -12.51
C GLU A 123 -2.96 3.71 -13.25
N GLU A 124 -4.18 4.07 -13.64
CA GLU A 124 -4.44 5.34 -14.31
C GLU A 124 -4.11 6.53 -13.42
N ASN A 125 -4.50 6.46 -12.13
CA ASN A 125 -4.18 7.50 -11.16
C ASN A 125 -2.67 7.60 -10.96
N TYR A 126 -1.98 6.48 -10.87
CA TYR A 126 -0.52 6.48 -10.78
C TYR A 126 0.11 7.18 -11.99
N LYS A 127 -0.30 6.85 -13.19
CA LYS A 127 0.21 7.47 -14.41
C LYS A 127 -0.08 8.97 -14.46
N LYS A 128 -1.26 9.37 -14.01
CA LYS A 128 -1.68 10.77 -14.02
C LYS A 128 -0.86 11.63 -13.07
N TYR A 129 -0.63 11.16 -11.84
CA TYR A 129 -0.01 11.96 -10.79
C TYR A 129 1.48 11.69 -10.61
N PHE A 130 1.96 10.52 -11.00
CA PHE A 130 3.33 10.06 -10.77
C PHE A 130 4.03 9.52 -12.01
N GLY A 131 3.43 9.70 -13.21
CA GLY A 131 3.97 9.17 -14.46
C GLY A 131 5.35 9.72 -14.84
N GLU A 132 5.76 10.84 -14.27
CA GLU A 132 7.09 11.42 -14.48
C GLU A 132 8.20 10.69 -13.72
N ILE A 133 7.85 9.85 -12.74
CA ILE A 133 8.84 9.11 -11.95
C ILE A 133 9.48 8.03 -12.82
N ALA A 134 10.80 8.12 -12.99
CA ALA A 134 11.58 7.17 -13.79
C ALA A 134 11.88 5.90 -12.97
N MET A 135 10.85 5.08 -12.72
CA MET A 135 10.96 3.85 -11.94
C MET A 135 10.03 2.80 -12.55
N PRO A 136 10.50 1.55 -12.74
CA PRO A 136 9.60 0.47 -13.18
C PRO A 136 8.43 0.31 -12.24
N SER A 137 7.23 0.18 -12.79
CA SER A 137 6.02 -0.01 -12.03
C SER A 137 5.16 -1.12 -12.61
N VAL A 138 4.40 -1.78 -11.75
CA VAL A 138 3.47 -2.82 -12.14
C VAL A 138 2.22 -2.73 -11.26
N ALA A 139 1.05 -2.85 -11.87
CA ALA A 139 -0.21 -2.91 -11.15
C ALA A 139 -0.64 -4.37 -11.00
N VAL A 140 -1.06 -4.73 -9.80
CA VAL A 140 -1.53 -6.08 -9.46
C VAL A 140 -2.97 -6.03 -8.97
N LEU A 141 -3.64 -7.19 -8.90
CA LEU A 141 -4.97 -7.27 -8.32
C LEU A 141 -4.92 -6.79 -6.87
N SER A 142 -5.83 -5.91 -6.52
CA SER A 142 -5.89 -5.30 -5.20
C SER A 142 -6.14 -6.35 -4.10
N THR A 143 -5.56 -6.10 -2.93
CA THR A 143 -5.75 -6.92 -1.72
C THR A 143 -7.12 -6.68 -1.07
N SER A 144 -7.91 -5.75 -1.59
CA SER A 144 -9.26 -5.44 -1.13
C SER A 144 -10.17 -6.67 -1.16
N SER A 145 -11.16 -6.72 -0.27
CA SER A 145 -12.17 -7.77 -0.22
C SER A 145 -12.95 -7.95 -1.53
N ALA A 146 -13.00 -6.92 -2.37
CA ALA A 146 -13.64 -7.00 -3.69
C ALA A 146 -13.03 -8.08 -4.59
N ASN A 147 -11.76 -8.45 -4.36
CA ASN A 147 -11.05 -9.46 -5.13
C ASN A 147 -10.92 -10.82 -4.40
N ASN A 148 -11.63 -11.03 -3.29
CA ASN A 148 -11.54 -12.29 -2.56
C ASN A 148 -12.06 -13.50 -3.37
N GLY A 149 -12.90 -13.26 -4.37
CA GLY A 149 -13.31 -14.29 -5.33
C GLY A 149 -12.25 -14.66 -6.37
N ARG A 150 -11.14 -13.92 -6.42
CA ARG A 150 -10.04 -14.12 -7.39
C ARG A 150 -8.71 -14.39 -6.66
N LYS A 151 -8.80 -15.10 -5.55
CA LYS A 151 -7.68 -15.32 -4.63
C LYS A 151 -6.46 -15.93 -5.31
N ILE A 152 -6.64 -17.00 -6.08
CA ILE A 152 -5.52 -17.73 -6.73
C ILE A 152 -4.79 -16.82 -7.70
N GLN A 153 -5.52 -16.14 -8.58
CA GLN A 153 -4.93 -15.19 -9.54
C GLN A 153 -4.19 -14.07 -8.83
N ARG A 154 -4.81 -13.50 -7.79
CA ARG A 154 -4.21 -12.42 -7.01
C ARG A 154 -2.90 -12.85 -6.36
N GLU A 155 -2.88 -14.00 -5.70
CA GLU A 155 -1.67 -14.52 -5.07
C GLU A 155 -0.55 -14.76 -6.08
N GLN A 156 -0.87 -15.30 -7.27
CA GLN A 156 0.12 -15.49 -8.32
C GLN A 156 0.75 -14.17 -8.78
N GLU A 157 -0.06 -13.13 -8.97
CA GLU A 157 0.43 -11.81 -9.36
C GLU A 157 1.35 -11.22 -8.30
N TRP A 158 0.95 -11.27 -7.03
CA TRP A 158 1.75 -10.72 -5.94
C TRP A 158 3.06 -11.49 -5.75
N ARG A 159 3.03 -12.80 -5.77
CA ARG A 159 4.25 -13.63 -5.61
C ARG A 159 5.29 -13.35 -6.66
N LYS A 160 4.86 -13.03 -7.87
CA LYS A 160 5.76 -12.70 -8.96
C LYS A 160 6.53 -11.39 -8.71
N GLU A 161 5.94 -10.46 -8.00
CA GLU A 161 6.46 -9.11 -7.85
C GLU A 161 7.20 -8.87 -6.53
N LEU A 162 6.92 -9.64 -5.48
CA LEU A 162 7.56 -9.48 -4.17
C LEU A 162 9.05 -9.84 -4.20
N PRO A 163 9.89 -9.10 -3.43
CA PRO A 163 11.33 -9.38 -3.38
C PRO A 163 11.72 -10.70 -2.73
#